data_9c49989ae8151f30790d04b5b031963a
#
_entry.id   9c49989ae8151f30790d04b5b031963a
#
_cell.length_a   1.000
_cell.length_b   1.000
_cell.length_c   1.000
_cell.angle_alpha   90.00
_cell.angle_beta   90.00
_cell.angle_gamma   90.00
#
_symmetry.space_group_name_H-M   'P 1'
#
loop_
_entity.id
_entity.type
_entity.pdbx_description
1 polymer ?
#
loop_
_entity_poly.entity_id
_entity_poly.type
_entity_poly.pdbx_seq_one_letter_code
_entity_poly.pdbx_strand_id
1 'polypeptide(L)'
;MNVLSIDIGTSTLKSALVNSQHGVLDSLDVNYFDYFNVDFANFDYKIWIFALKKVISNFKYKKIDCISISGISPCLIALGSDLIPLEVLHWNSSKMVGNFRGKSVFLPFVLSTLERGIYDKVRYFVSCFEYFIYLFTGNLITSYPSLSYIPFIWNDLEIREYNLDKNKFPPFLRMGKSAGQVTNSASIEFGIKSGIEVINAGIDYLSVLVGSGAFFSGVVSNRTGTSEGFNFVSDGYLPGFSLAYPYFLDNLFIIGKIVPSGYLLQLLKDRFFRNKKSFKEFFEEIAKAYAVCDVYFYLNKIELFSDHILIDSQVRDDLSKGIFGKLDNPLQIGIAILESSYFAFYNRILQLKSVKKDILDIFVSGSNSDNLFLNELKANIIGRDLKVFEFKHSEIIGNAILAFHYLREFDSLKKAFEKIAKFKQVIYFNASVHNIYLEKYNKYVSNFNLFVDS
;
A
#
# COMPACT_ATOMS: atom_id res chain seq x y z
N MET A 1 -23.77 6.67 -11.75
CA MET A 1 -22.66 7.63 -11.85
C MET A 1 -21.38 6.85 -12.10
N ASN A 2 -20.44 7.42 -12.90
CA ASN A 2 -19.17 6.78 -13.25
C ASN A 2 -17.99 7.61 -12.75
N VAL A 3 -17.09 7.00 -11.98
CA VAL A 3 -15.85 7.61 -11.49
C VAL A 3 -14.68 6.98 -12.22
N LEU A 4 -13.83 7.78 -12.86
CA LEU A 4 -12.50 7.35 -13.28
C LEU A 4 -11.58 7.43 -12.07
N SER A 5 -11.29 6.28 -11.51
CA SER A 5 -10.37 6.12 -10.38
C SER A 5 -8.96 5.88 -10.89
N ILE A 6 -7.98 6.62 -10.37
CA ILE A 6 -6.56 6.56 -10.78
C ILE A 6 -5.71 6.42 -9.52
N ASP A 7 -4.77 5.48 -9.52
CA ASP A 7 -3.76 5.31 -8.48
C ASP A 7 -2.36 5.30 -9.08
N ILE A 8 -1.51 6.22 -8.61
CA ILE A 8 -0.14 6.36 -9.08
C ILE A 8 0.76 5.50 -8.18
N GLY A 9 0.98 4.25 -8.59
CA GLY A 9 1.83 3.33 -7.85
C GLY A 9 3.32 3.48 -8.16
N THR A 10 4.16 2.73 -7.43
CA THR A 10 5.62 2.72 -7.59
C THR A 10 6.04 2.27 -9.01
N SER A 11 5.49 1.18 -9.50
CA SER A 11 5.85 0.55 -10.78
C SER A 11 4.74 0.60 -11.83
N THR A 12 3.53 0.98 -11.43
CA THR A 12 2.33 0.84 -12.25
C THR A 12 1.35 1.96 -11.93
N LEU A 13 0.85 2.65 -12.94
CA LEU A 13 -0.34 3.48 -12.82
C LEU A 13 -1.55 2.57 -13.05
N LYS A 14 -2.39 2.46 -12.02
CA LYS A 14 -3.61 1.66 -12.05
C LYS A 14 -4.82 2.55 -12.24
N SER A 15 -5.80 2.05 -12.97
CA SER A 15 -7.02 2.82 -13.20
C SER A 15 -8.22 1.91 -13.45
N ALA A 16 -9.40 2.40 -13.08
CA ALA A 16 -10.65 1.79 -13.50
C ALA A 16 -11.78 2.80 -13.60
N LEU A 17 -12.72 2.51 -14.48
CA LEU A 17 -14.03 3.17 -14.53
C LEU A 17 -14.97 2.41 -13.60
N VAL A 18 -15.33 3.03 -12.49
CA VAL A 18 -16.19 2.43 -11.45
C VAL A 18 -17.57 3.07 -11.52
N ASN A 19 -18.60 2.23 -11.60
CA ASN A 19 -20.01 2.65 -11.62
C ASN A 19 -20.65 2.45 -10.26
N SER A 20 -21.46 3.40 -9.81
CA SER A 20 -22.11 3.37 -8.49
C SER A 20 -23.11 2.21 -8.30
N GLN A 21 -23.60 1.59 -9.39
CA GLN A 21 -24.57 0.49 -9.34
C GLN A 21 -23.95 -0.86 -9.71
N HIS A 22 -22.96 -0.86 -10.60
CA HIS A 22 -22.42 -2.07 -11.21
C HIS A 22 -20.99 -2.43 -10.74
N GLY A 23 -20.32 -1.55 -9.97
CA GLY A 23 -18.92 -1.73 -9.57
C GLY A 23 -17.97 -1.41 -10.72
N VAL A 24 -16.87 -2.15 -10.84
CA VAL A 24 -15.85 -1.92 -11.88
C VAL A 24 -16.41 -2.32 -13.25
N LEU A 25 -16.46 -1.36 -14.17
CA LEU A 25 -16.90 -1.57 -15.56
C LEU A 25 -15.76 -1.94 -16.50
N ASP A 26 -14.60 -1.33 -16.28
CA ASP A 26 -13.41 -1.47 -17.13
C ASP A 26 -12.18 -1.03 -16.34
N SER A 27 -11.02 -1.59 -16.64
CA SER A 27 -9.77 -1.24 -15.95
C SER A 27 -8.56 -1.29 -16.88
N LEU A 28 -7.57 -0.45 -16.60
CA LEU A 28 -6.28 -0.45 -17.29
C LEU A 28 -5.15 -0.19 -16.29
N ASP A 29 -4.20 -1.10 -16.27
CA ASP A 29 -2.93 -0.97 -15.56
C ASP A 29 -1.83 -0.67 -16.57
N VAL A 30 -1.04 0.39 -16.34
CA VAL A 30 0.12 0.75 -17.16
C VAL A 30 1.38 0.51 -16.33
N ASN A 31 2.03 -0.63 -16.56
CA ASN A 31 3.30 -0.95 -15.94
C ASN A 31 4.41 -0.12 -16.62
N TYR A 32 5.18 0.64 -15.85
CA TYR A 32 6.20 1.54 -16.40
C TYR A 32 7.36 0.78 -17.06
N PHE A 33 7.72 -0.39 -16.53
CA PHE A 33 8.82 -1.22 -17.06
C PHE A 33 8.53 -1.84 -18.42
N ASP A 34 7.26 -1.88 -18.84
CA ASP A 34 6.91 -2.36 -20.18
C ASP A 34 7.30 -1.35 -21.27
N TYR A 35 7.57 -0.09 -20.89
CA TYR A 35 7.82 1.03 -21.80
C TYR A 35 9.13 1.75 -21.56
N PHE A 36 9.68 1.67 -20.33
CA PHE A 36 10.83 2.46 -19.90
C PHE A 36 11.81 1.62 -19.09
N ASN A 37 13.09 1.99 -19.16
CA ASN A 37 14.07 1.57 -18.16
C ASN A 37 13.94 2.53 -16.96
N VAL A 38 13.26 2.09 -15.90
CA VAL A 38 12.93 2.95 -14.75
C VAL A 38 14.10 3.02 -13.79
N ASP A 39 14.64 4.22 -13.59
CA ASP A 39 15.61 4.54 -12.54
C ASP A 39 14.91 5.33 -11.41
N PHE A 40 14.71 4.70 -10.26
CA PHE A 40 14.08 5.36 -9.11
C PHE A 40 14.99 6.40 -8.42
N ALA A 41 16.30 6.33 -8.61
CA ALA A 41 17.21 7.33 -8.07
C ALA A 41 17.09 8.66 -8.82
N ASN A 42 16.76 8.60 -10.13
CA ASN A 42 16.55 9.75 -11.00
C ASN A 42 15.26 9.59 -11.82
N PHE A 43 14.14 9.46 -11.11
CA PHE A 43 12.86 9.16 -11.74
C PHE A 43 12.39 10.31 -12.64
N ASP A 44 12.11 9.99 -13.91
CA ASP A 44 11.56 10.95 -14.87
C ASP A 44 10.01 10.99 -14.75
N TYR A 45 9.47 12.11 -14.30
CA TYR A 45 8.02 12.32 -14.18
C TYR A 45 7.25 12.14 -15.49
N LYS A 46 7.92 12.25 -16.65
CA LYS A 46 7.31 12.03 -17.97
C LYS A 46 6.80 10.60 -18.15
N ILE A 47 7.35 9.65 -17.41
CA ILE A 47 6.85 8.27 -17.33
C ILE A 47 5.39 8.28 -16.85
N TRP A 48 5.11 9.03 -15.79
CA TRP A 48 3.75 9.19 -15.28
C TRP A 48 2.81 9.91 -16.27
N ILE A 49 3.31 10.97 -16.94
CA ILE A 49 2.51 11.68 -17.96
C ILE A 49 2.15 10.75 -19.12
N PHE A 50 3.10 9.93 -19.58
CA PHE A 50 2.84 8.92 -20.59
C PHE A 50 1.77 7.91 -20.14
N ALA A 51 1.90 7.38 -18.93
CA ALA A 51 0.94 6.43 -18.36
C ALA A 51 -0.46 7.06 -18.22
N LEU A 52 -0.54 8.31 -17.75
CA LEU A 52 -1.80 9.07 -17.67
C LEU A 52 -2.44 9.23 -19.04
N LYS A 53 -1.69 9.64 -20.06
CA LYS A 53 -2.21 9.80 -21.43
C LYS A 53 -2.75 8.48 -22.00
N LYS A 54 -2.09 7.34 -21.70
CA LYS A 54 -2.60 6.01 -22.06
C LYS A 54 -3.94 5.70 -21.38
N VAL A 55 -4.03 5.94 -20.07
CA VAL A 55 -5.28 5.74 -19.30
C VAL A 55 -6.40 6.60 -19.87
N ILE A 56 -6.19 7.90 -20.03
CA ILE A 56 -7.22 8.80 -20.56
C ILE A 56 -7.64 8.36 -21.96
N SER A 57 -6.70 8.00 -22.83
CA SER A 57 -7.01 7.50 -24.18
C SER A 57 -7.88 6.24 -24.16
N ASN A 58 -7.70 5.34 -23.20
CA ASN A 58 -8.55 4.16 -23.04
C ASN A 58 -9.99 4.50 -22.65
N PHE A 59 -10.16 5.53 -21.80
CA PHE A 59 -11.46 5.89 -21.25
C PHE A 59 -12.15 7.10 -21.92
N LYS A 60 -11.49 7.79 -22.86
CA LYS A 60 -11.96 9.07 -23.44
C LYS A 60 -13.36 9.02 -24.06
N TYR A 61 -13.79 7.87 -24.57
CA TYR A 61 -15.13 7.69 -25.17
C TYR A 61 -16.16 7.17 -24.16
N LYS A 62 -15.77 6.93 -22.92
CA LYS A 62 -16.66 6.53 -21.83
C LYS A 62 -17.26 7.77 -21.16
N LYS A 63 -18.45 7.61 -20.60
CA LYS A 63 -19.02 8.66 -19.75
C LYS A 63 -18.26 8.67 -18.42
N ILE A 64 -17.55 9.77 -18.12
CA ILE A 64 -16.86 10.03 -16.87
C ILE A 64 -17.58 11.21 -16.19
N ASP A 65 -18.13 10.98 -15.01
CA ASP A 65 -18.82 12.01 -14.23
C ASP A 65 -17.87 12.66 -13.20
N CYS A 66 -16.82 11.95 -12.78
CA CYS A 66 -15.83 12.41 -11.81
C CYS A 66 -14.50 11.68 -12.00
N ILE A 67 -13.38 12.33 -11.62
CA ILE A 67 -12.06 11.71 -11.51
C ILE A 67 -11.68 11.67 -10.03
N SER A 68 -11.08 10.58 -9.55
CA SER A 68 -10.57 10.45 -8.17
C SER A 68 -9.15 9.91 -8.19
N ILE A 69 -8.22 10.60 -7.51
CA ILE A 69 -6.78 10.37 -7.67
C ILE A 69 -6.12 10.11 -6.34
N SER A 70 -5.42 8.97 -6.24
CA SER A 70 -4.49 8.62 -5.15
C SER A 70 -3.09 8.35 -5.68
N GLY A 71 -2.13 8.21 -4.78
CA GLY A 71 -0.81 7.75 -5.17
C GLY A 71 0.12 7.43 -4.01
N ILE A 72 1.29 6.91 -4.38
CA ILE A 72 2.33 6.46 -3.44
C ILE A 72 2.78 7.57 -2.51
N SER A 73 3.11 7.17 -1.28
CA SER A 73 3.67 8.05 -0.27
C SER A 73 4.70 7.29 0.60
N PRO A 74 5.82 7.95 0.99
CA PRO A 74 6.20 9.30 0.60
C PRO A 74 6.79 9.35 -0.82
N CYS A 75 6.32 10.27 -1.61
CA CYS A 75 6.90 10.63 -2.90
C CYS A 75 6.71 12.15 -3.07
N LEU A 76 7.79 12.90 -3.24
CA LEU A 76 7.77 14.34 -3.31
C LEU A 76 8.31 14.82 -4.65
N ILE A 77 7.63 15.79 -5.24
CA ILE A 77 8.04 16.49 -6.46
C ILE A 77 8.43 17.93 -6.10
N ALA A 78 9.64 18.32 -6.47
CA ALA A 78 10.09 19.68 -6.39
C ALA A 78 9.74 20.40 -7.70
N LEU A 79 8.82 21.37 -7.67
CA LEU A 79 8.38 22.14 -8.83
C LEU A 79 9.18 23.45 -8.95
N GLY A 80 9.61 23.78 -10.18
CA GLY A 80 10.22 25.05 -10.51
C GLY A 80 9.23 26.22 -10.55
N SER A 81 9.71 27.42 -10.91
CA SER A 81 8.88 28.63 -11.05
C SER A 81 7.83 28.53 -12.15
N ASP A 82 8.06 27.69 -13.16
CA ASP A 82 7.16 27.37 -14.25
C ASP A 82 6.21 26.19 -13.92
N LEU A 83 6.26 25.67 -12.68
CA LEU A 83 5.52 24.53 -12.17
C LEU A 83 5.83 23.22 -12.91
N ILE A 84 6.98 23.15 -13.57
CA ILE A 84 7.52 21.91 -14.14
C ILE A 84 8.38 21.21 -13.07
N PRO A 85 8.30 19.88 -12.94
CA PRO A 85 9.17 19.13 -12.03
C PRO A 85 10.67 19.33 -12.32
N LEU A 86 11.39 19.85 -11.33
CA LEU A 86 12.85 19.89 -11.33
C LEU A 86 13.41 18.51 -10.94
N GLU A 87 12.74 17.86 -9.99
CA GLU A 87 13.14 16.57 -9.46
C GLU A 87 11.95 15.81 -8.86
N VAL A 88 11.99 14.47 -8.96
CA VAL A 88 11.13 13.56 -8.23
C VAL A 88 11.95 12.85 -7.15
N LEU A 89 11.50 12.96 -5.91
CA LEU A 89 12.09 12.36 -4.73
C LEU A 89 11.24 11.15 -4.32
N HIS A 90 11.60 9.99 -4.87
CA HIS A 90 10.87 8.75 -4.68
C HIS A 90 11.26 8.10 -3.34
N TRP A 91 10.34 7.40 -2.68
CA TRP A 91 10.55 6.80 -1.35
C TRP A 91 11.73 5.80 -1.28
N ASN A 92 12.05 5.14 -2.38
CA ASN A 92 13.18 4.21 -2.48
C ASN A 92 14.44 4.84 -3.08
N SER A 93 14.47 6.16 -3.25
CA SER A 93 15.70 6.86 -3.61
C SER A 93 16.59 7.06 -2.39
N SER A 94 17.91 7.06 -2.60
CA SER A 94 18.89 7.38 -1.53
C SER A 94 18.95 8.87 -1.17
N LYS A 95 18.08 9.69 -1.75
CA LYS A 95 18.07 11.15 -1.62
C LYS A 95 17.30 11.66 -0.40
N MET A 96 17.32 10.94 0.72
CA MET A 96 16.66 11.34 1.95
C MET A 96 17.70 11.63 3.03
N VAL A 97 17.50 12.71 3.80
CA VAL A 97 18.39 13.03 4.93
C VAL A 97 18.17 12.03 6.06
N GLY A 98 19.27 11.40 6.52
CA GLY A 98 19.20 10.36 7.55
C GLY A 98 18.98 10.85 8.98
N ASN A 99 19.29 12.13 9.28
CA ASN A 99 19.31 12.66 10.65
C ASN A 99 18.10 13.57 10.98
N PHE A 100 16.98 13.39 10.30
CA PHE A 100 15.78 14.17 10.58
C PHE A 100 15.20 13.83 11.97
N ARG A 101 14.92 14.88 12.77
CA ARG A 101 14.26 14.78 14.06
C ARG A 101 12.86 15.37 13.97
N GLY A 102 11.88 14.54 13.65
CA GLY A 102 10.49 14.96 13.49
C GLY A 102 9.59 13.81 13.12
N LYS A 103 8.31 14.10 12.92
CA LYS A 103 7.31 13.11 12.51
C LYS A 103 7.03 13.10 11.01
N SER A 104 7.38 14.18 10.31
CA SER A 104 7.13 14.29 8.88
C SER A 104 7.87 13.23 8.08
N VAL A 105 7.16 12.55 7.18
CA VAL A 105 7.76 11.62 6.21
C VAL A 105 8.23 12.32 4.94
N PHE A 106 7.89 13.60 4.74
CA PHE A 106 8.24 14.40 3.57
C PHE A 106 9.40 15.37 3.80
N LEU A 107 9.49 15.96 4.99
CA LEU A 107 10.56 16.95 5.27
C LEU A 107 11.98 16.39 5.11
N PRO A 108 12.29 15.11 5.36
CA PRO A 108 13.60 14.56 5.01
C PRO A 108 13.98 14.73 3.53
N PHE A 109 13.00 14.64 2.63
CA PHE A 109 13.23 14.89 1.20
C PHE A 109 13.41 16.37 0.89
N VAL A 110 12.62 17.25 1.54
CA VAL A 110 12.79 18.70 1.40
C VAL A 110 14.19 19.13 1.84
N LEU A 111 14.64 18.64 3.00
CA LEU A 111 15.99 18.95 3.53
C LEU A 111 17.09 18.43 2.61
N SER A 112 16.89 17.30 1.95
CA SER A 112 17.86 16.82 0.97
C SER A 112 18.01 17.75 -0.23
N THR A 113 16.96 18.50 -0.61
CA THR A 113 17.07 19.52 -1.67
C THR A 113 17.87 20.74 -1.20
N LEU A 114 17.79 21.07 0.10
CA LEU A 114 18.58 22.13 0.72
C LEU A 114 20.08 21.77 0.72
N GLU A 115 20.43 20.58 1.21
CA GLU A 115 21.81 20.08 1.23
C GLU A 115 22.45 20.02 -0.17
N ARG A 116 21.65 19.75 -1.22
CA ARG A 116 22.12 19.68 -2.60
C ARG A 116 22.05 21.03 -3.36
N GLY A 117 21.69 22.13 -2.70
CA GLY A 117 21.62 23.45 -3.31
C GLY A 117 20.53 23.63 -4.37
N ILE A 118 19.47 22.80 -4.32
CA ILE A 118 18.34 22.86 -5.27
C ILE A 118 17.17 23.66 -4.68
N TYR A 119 17.05 23.71 -3.36
CA TYR A 119 15.93 24.27 -2.61
C TYR A 119 15.49 25.67 -3.08
N ASP A 120 16.43 26.57 -3.37
CA ASP A 120 16.13 27.95 -3.78
C ASP A 120 15.42 28.03 -5.14
N LYS A 121 15.65 27.04 -6.01
CA LYS A 121 15.01 26.93 -7.32
C LYS A 121 13.60 26.35 -7.24
N VAL A 122 13.26 25.72 -6.11
CA VAL A 122 11.95 25.10 -5.91
C VAL A 122 10.92 26.16 -5.56
N ARG A 123 9.83 26.20 -6.31
CA ARG A 123 8.66 27.05 -6.02
C ARG A 123 7.68 26.35 -5.08
N TYR A 124 7.38 25.06 -5.32
CA TYR A 124 6.47 24.27 -4.50
C TYR A 124 6.95 22.83 -4.35
N PHE A 125 6.60 22.23 -3.21
CA PHE A 125 6.71 20.80 -2.97
C PHE A 125 5.31 20.17 -2.97
N VAL A 126 5.11 19.11 -3.76
CA VAL A 126 3.84 18.38 -3.87
C VAL A 126 4.10 16.89 -3.95
N SER A 127 3.13 16.06 -3.55
CA SER A 127 3.19 14.62 -3.79
C SER A 127 2.87 14.29 -5.25
N CYS A 128 3.15 13.06 -5.70
CA CYS A 128 2.90 12.65 -7.08
C CYS A 128 1.41 12.80 -7.47
N PHE A 129 0.48 12.36 -6.63
CA PHE A 129 -0.95 12.48 -6.90
C PHE A 129 -1.47 13.93 -6.82
N GLU A 130 -0.88 14.78 -5.98
CA GLU A 130 -1.17 16.20 -5.91
C GLU A 130 -0.72 16.93 -7.18
N TYR A 131 0.39 16.50 -7.78
CA TYR A 131 0.82 17.00 -9.09
C TYR A 131 -0.17 16.61 -10.20
N PHE A 132 -0.73 15.40 -10.18
CA PHE A 132 -1.78 15.01 -11.13
C PHE A 132 -3.07 15.80 -10.93
N ILE A 133 -3.46 16.09 -9.70
CA ILE A 133 -4.57 16.98 -9.38
C ILE A 133 -4.30 18.36 -9.99
N TYR A 134 -3.09 18.90 -9.81
CA TYR A 134 -2.70 20.17 -10.43
C TYR A 134 -2.79 20.11 -11.95
N LEU A 135 -2.33 19.08 -12.61
CA LEU A 135 -2.40 18.93 -14.07
C LEU A 135 -3.84 19.00 -14.60
N PHE A 136 -4.81 18.48 -13.88
CA PHE A 136 -6.20 18.53 -14.25
C PHE A 136 -6.89 19.86 -13.89
N THR A 137 -6.61 20.40 -12.71
CA THR A 137 -7.38 21.49 -12.11
C THR A 137 -6.68 22.85 -12.11
N GLY A 138 -5.37 22.88 -12.29
CA GLY A 138 -4.54 24.07 -12.04
C GLY A 138 -4.36 24.42 -10.57
N ASN A 139 -4.93 23.66 -9.63
CA ASN A 139 -4.85 23.93 -8.18
C ASN A 139 -3.75 23.11 -7.52
N LEU A 140 -2.86 23.77 -6.82
CA LEU A 140 -1.86 23.14 -5.96
C LEU A 140 -2.44 22.92 -4.57
N ILE A 141 -2.33 21.73 -4.04
CA ILE A 141 -2.84 21.34 -2.72
C ILE A 141 -1.80 20.51 -1.97
N THR A 142 -1.97 20.43 -0.65
CA THR A 142 -1.36 19.41 0.21
C THR A 142 -2.47 18.53 0.79
N SER A 143 -2.50 17.28 0.44
CA SER A 143 -3.51 16.34 0.92
C SER A 143 -3.28 15.96 2.38
N TYR A 144 -4.34 15.93 3.19
CA TYR A 144 -4.30 15.35 4.53
C TYR A 144 -5.55 14.50 4.83
N PRO A 145 -5.39 13.34 5.49
CA PRO A 145 -6.53 12.48 5.80
C PRO A 145 -7.35 12.97 7.00
N SER A 146 -6.70 13.33 8.10
CA SER A 146 -7.29 13.86 9.33
C SER A 146 -6.36 14.87 9.98
N LEU A 147 -6.87 15.70 10.89
CA LEU A 147 -6.05 16.71 11.60
C LEU A 147 -4.91 16.07 12.40
N SER A 148 -5.13 14.91 12.98
CA SER A 148 -4.12 14.16 13.73
C SER A 148 -3.01 13.57 12.85
N TYR A 149 -3.21 13.51 11.54
CA TYR A 149 -2.21 13.04 10.57
C TYR A 149 -1.28 14.16 10.06
N ILE A 150 -1.67 15.43 10.20
CA ILE A 150 -0.87 16.59 9.71
C ILE A 150 0.58 16.53 10.18
N PRO A 151 0.93 16.17 11.43
CA PRO A 151 2.32 16.08 11.86
C PRO A 151 3.19 15.08 11.08
N PHE A 152 2.56 14.09 10.41
CA PHE A 152 3.26 13.13 9.55
C PHE A 152 3.49 13.66 8.12
N ILE A 153 2.83 14.77 7.75
CA ILE A 153 3.03 15.45 6.46
C ILE A 153 4.06 16.56 6.67
N TRP A 154 3.66 17.69 7.22
CA TRP A 154 4.49 18.77 7.74
C TRP A 154 3.66 19.69 8.64
N ASN A 155 4.33 20.42 9.51
CA ASN A 155 3.70 21.36 10.41
C ASN A 155 4.56 22.63 10.58
N ASP A 156 3.94 23.71 11.05
CA ASP A 156 4.57 25.01 11.21
C ASP A 156 5.75 25.00 12.20
N LEU A 157 5.80 24.07 13.16
CA LEU A 157 6.90 23.95 14.12
C LEU A 157 8.15 23.41 13.42
N GLU A 158 8.01 22.26 12.72
CA GLU A 158 9.12 21.64 11.98
C GLU A 158 9.61 22.55 10.84
N ILE A 159 8.69 23.22 10.09
CA ILE A 159 9.06 24.19 9.04
C ILE A 159 9.93 25.30 9.62
N ARG A 160 9.59 25.85 10.80
CA ARG A 160 10.39 26.89 11.47
C ARG A 160 11.69 26.35 12.04
N GLU A 161 11.67 25.16 12.65
CA GLU A 161 12.85 24.52 13.25
C GLU A 161 13.96 24.31 12.20
N TYR A 162 13.57 23.91 11.01
CA TYR A 162 14.50 23.69 9.89
C TYR A 162 14.68 24.91 8.98
N ASN A 163 14.17 26.09 9.39
CA ASN A 163 14.28 27.34 8.65
C ASN A 163 13.82 27.26 7.19
N LEU A 164 12.70 26.56 6.95
CA LEU A 164 12.12 26.38 5.63
C LEU A 164 11.10 27.49 5.32
N ASP A 165 10.99 27.87 4.04
CA ASP A 165 9.97 28.83 3.57
C ASP A 165 8.60 28.14 3.46
N LYS A 166 7.66 28.54 4.33
CA LYS A 166 6.29 28.04 4.36
C LYS A 166 5.54 28.22 3.02
N ASN A 167 5.89 29.24 2.23
CA ASN A 167 5.24 29.51 0.95
C ASN A 167 5.56 28.47 -0.14
N LYS A 168 6.51 27.59 0.11
CA LYS A 168 6.81 26.45 -0.77
C LYS A 168 5.89 25.22 -0.55
N PHE A 169 5.01 25.29 0.44
CA PHE A 169 4.07 24.24 0.79
C PHE A 169 2.64 24.67 0.45
N PRO A 170 1.96 24.00 -0.50
CA PRO A 170 0.60 24.37 -0.87
C PRO A 170 -0.41 24.24 0.29
N PRO A 171 -1.59 24.88 0.17
CA PRO A 171 -2.60 24.84 1.21
C PRO A 171 -3.16 23.42 1.40
N PHE A 172 -3.53 23.09 2.64
CA PHE A 172 -4.08 21.80 2.98
C PHE A 172 -5.50 21.61 2.42
N LEU A 173 -5.73 20.44 1.80
CA LEU A 173 -7.03 19.95 1.36
C LEU A 173 -7.29 18.56 1.93
N ARG A 174 -8.40 18.40 2.66
CA ARG A 174 -8.74 17.10 3.25
C ARG A 174 -9.01 16.05 2.16
N MET A 175 -8.53 14.82 2.38
CA MET A 175 -8.84 13.63 1.59
C MET A 175 -10.36 13.45 1.45
N GLY A 176 -10.83 13.02 0.29
CA GLY A 176 -12.26 12.87 -0.03
C GLY A 176 -12.97 14.19 -0.38
N LYS A 177 -12.23 15.29 -0.59
CA LYS A 177 -12.79 16.58 -1.03
C LYS A 177 -12.41 16.89 -2.47
N SER A 178 -13.22 17.74 -3.11
CA SER A 178 -12.89 18.25 -4.43
C SER A 178 -11.69 19.16 -4.39
N ALA A 179 -10.79 18.97 -5.34
CA ALA A 179 -9.67 19.85 -5.61
C ALA A 179 -9.95 20.85 -6.75
N GLY A 180 -11.14 20.80 -7.36
CA GLY A 180 -11.58 21.61 -8.48
C GLY A 180 -12.07 20.77 -9.65
N GLN A 181 -12.21 21.41 -10.81
CA GLN A 181 -12.70 20.78 -12.02
C GLN A 181 -11.62 20.76 -13.11
N VAL A 182 -11.71 19.78 -14.01
CA VAL A 182 -10.85 19.73 -15.21
C VAL A 182 -10.96 21.03 -15.99
N THR A 183 -9.84 21.71 -16.16
CA THR A 183 -9.74 22.99 -16.90
C THR A 183 -9.84 22.78 -18.40
N ASN A 184 -10.09 23.87 -19.15
CA ASN A 184 -10.07 23.82 -20.61
C ASN A 184 -8.69 23.45 -21.16
N SER A 185 -7.60 23.91 -20.54
CA SER A 185 -6.22 23.54 -20.93
C SER A 185 -5.96 22.05 -20.72
N ALA A 186 -6.34 21.51 -19.57
CA ALA A 186 -6.23 20.08 -19.30
C ALA A 186 -7.10 19.23 -20.25
N SER A 187 -8.29 19.74 -20.57
CA SER A 187 -9.20 19.10 -21.55
C SER A 187 -8.53 18.96 -22.93
N ILE A 188 -7.86 19.99 -23.39
CA ILE A 188 -7.12 19.97 -24.66
C ILE A 188 -5.91 19.05 -24.59
N GLU A 189 -5.13 19.13 -23.51
CA GLU A 189 -3.89 18.35 -23.36
C GLU A 189 -4.14 16.86 -23.25
N PHE A 190 -5.12 16.46 -22.44
CA PHE A 190 -5.39 15.05 -22.13
C PHE A 190 -6.56 14.45 -22.92
N GLY A 191 -7.34 15.25 -23.62
CA GLY A 191 -8.50 14.76 -24.40
C GLY A 191 -9.66 14.28 -23.53
N ILE A 192 -9.84 14.86 -22.35
CA ILE A 192 -10.93 14.58 -21.42
C ILE A 192 -11.83 15.81 -21.30
N LYS A 193 -13.14 15.61 -21.06
CA LYS A 193 -14.11 16.72 -20.99
C LYS A 193 -13.76 17.70 -19.86
N SER A 194 -13.78 19.01 -20.13
CA SER A 194 -13.67 20.05 -19.10
C SER A 194 -14.88 20.08 -18.17
N GLY A 195 -14.72 20.60 -16.96
CA GLY A 195 -15.77 20.72 -15.95
C GLY A 195 -16.05 19.44 -15.18
N ILE A 196 -15.32 18.33 -15.45
CA ILE A 196 -15.38 17.10 -14.63
C ILE A 196 -14.74 17.37 -13.27
N GLU A 197 -15.45 17.01 -12.19
CA GLU A 197 -14.96 17.16 -10.82
C GLU A 197 -13.75 16.24 -10.54
N VAL A 198 -12.74 16.78 -9.84
CA VAL A 198 -11.52 16.03 -9.47
C VAL A 198 -11.43 15.91 -7.94
N ILE A 199 -11.45 14.70 -7.44
CA ILE A 199 -11.42 14.38 -6.00
C ILE A 199 -10.02 14.00 -5.59
N ASN A 200 -9.55 14.62 -4.50
CA ASN A 200 -8.36 14.24 -3.77
C ASN A 200 -8.62 12.95 -2.98
N ALA A 201 -8.19 11.80 -3.49
CA ALA A 201 -8.28 10.53 -2.76
C ALA A 201 -7.08 10.29 -1.83
N GLY A 202 -6.02 11.11 -1.93
CA GLY A 202 -4.90 11.11 -1.00
C GLY A 202 -3.90 10.00 -1.21
N ILE A 203 -3.34 9.51 -0.11
CA ILE A 203 -2.29 8.49 -0.09
C ILE A 203 -2.89 7.12 -0.43
N ASP A 204 -2.23 6.35 -1.33
CA ASP A 204 -2.65 5.03 -1.79
C ASP A 204 -2.97 4.06 -0.63
N TYR A 205 -2.13 4.02 0.39
CA TYR A 205 -2.32 3.19 1.58
C TYR A 205 -3.67 3.45 2.28
N LEU A 206 -4.08 4.72 2.41
CA LEU A 206 -5.35 5.08 3.02
C LEU A 206 -6.53 4.76 2.10
N SER A 207 -6.37 4.94 0.79
CA SER A 207 -7.34 4.51 -0.20
C SER A 207 -7.54 3.00 -0.20
N VAL A 208 -6.47 2.20 -0.02
CA VAL A 208 -6.56 0.76 0.21
C VAL A 208 -7.46 0.44 1.40
N LEU A 209 -7.27 1.12 2.53
CA LEU A 209 -8.07 0.89 3.74
C LEU A 209 -9.56 1.22 3.51
N VAL A 210 -9.85 2.34 2.86
CA VAL A 210 -11.22 2.71 2.47
C VAL A 210 -11.83 1.65 1.54
N GLY A 211 -11.10 1.24 0.51
CA GLY A 211 -11.57 0.26 -0.47
C GLY A 211 -11.65 -1.17 0.05
N SER A 212 -11.01 -1.46 1.17
CA SER A 212 -11.12 -2.74 1.88
C SER A 212 -12.04 -2.71 3.08
N GLY A 213 -12.93 -1.72 3.19
CA GLY A 213 -14.01 -1.72 4.19
C GLY A 213 -13.57 -1.39 5.61
N ALA A 214 -12.44 -0.72 5.78
CA ALA A 214 -11.89 -0.35 7.09
C ALA A 214 -12.66 0.81 7.75
N PHE A 215 -13.96 0.65 8.02
CA PHE A 215 -14.84 1.72 8.55
C PHE A 215 -15.19 1.58 10.02
N PHE A 216 -14.87 0.46 10.67
CA PHE A 216 -15.21 0.21 12.06
C PHE A 216 -14.20 -0.74 12.71
N SER A 217 -14.11 -0.69 14.03
CA SER A 217 -13.25 -1.54 14.84
C SER A 217 -13.53 -3.03 14.59
N GLY A 218 -12.48 -3.83 14.55
CA GLY A 218 -12.58 -5.27 14.30
C GLY A 218 -12.35 -5.70 12.84
N VAL A 219 -12.32 -4.78 11.89
CA VAL A 219 -11.97 -5.10 10.49
C VAL A 219 -10.47 -5.19 10.33
N VAL A 220 -10.03 -6.16 9.54
CA VAL A 220 -8.64 -6.27 9.06
C VAL A 220 -8.61 -6.08 7.55
N SER A 221 -7.80 -5.14 7.09
CA SER A 221 -7.39 -5.01 5.70
C SER A 221 -6.07 -5.76 5.50
N ASN A 222 -6.10 -6.89 4.77
CA ASN A 222 -4.92 -7.64 4.39
C ASN A 222 -4.61 -7.40 2.91
N ARG A 223 -3.54 -6.64 2.63
CA ARG A 223 -3.08 -6.37 1.28
C ARG A 223 -1.84 -7.18 0.96
N THR A 224 -1.93 -8.02 -0.08
CA THR A 224 -0.85 -8.87 -0.56
C THR A 224 -0.05 -8.17 -1.68
N GLY A 225 1.27 -8.25 -1.64
CA GLY A 225 2.16 -7.62 -2.63
C GLY A 225 3.62 -7.95 -2.36
N THR A 226 4.54 -7.05 -2.74
CA THR A 226 5.98 -7.14 -2.40
C THR A 226 6.18 -7.23 -0.89
N SER A 227 5.44 -6.43 -0.13
CA SER A 227 5.18 -6.65 1.29
C SER A 227 3.72 -7.03 1.50
N GLU A 228 3.43 -7.72 2.58
CA GLU A 228 2.07 -8.06 2.96
C GLU A 228 1.72 -7.35 4.26
N GLY A 229 0.61 -6.58 4.23
CA GLY A 229 0.12 -5.82 5.36
C GLY A 229 -1.09 -6.48 6.00
N PHE A 230 -1.09 -6.57 7.34
CA PHE A 230 -2.22 -6.99 8.16
C PHE A 230 -2.61 -5.81 9.04
N ASN A 231 -3.62 -5.04 8.60
CA ASN A 231 -3.98 -3.74 9.16
C ASN A 231 -5.32 -3.84 9.89
N PHE A 232 -5.27 -3.92 11.21
CA PHE A 232 -6.45 -3.96 12.07
C PHE A 232 -6.98 -2.57 12.35
N VAL A 233 -8.29 -2.36 12.24
CA VAL A 233 -8.97 -1.12 12.60
C VAL A 233 -9.36 -1.15 14.07
N SER A 234 -8.93 -0.15 14.83
CA SER A 234 -9.24 0.03 16.24
C SER A 234 -10.06 1.30 16.46
N ASP A 235 -11.00 1.26 17.41
CA ASP A 235 -11.79 2.40 17.90
C ASP A 235 -11.05 3.29 18.90
N GLY A 236 -9.74 3.12 19.04
CA GLY A 236 -8.87 3.92 19.88
C GLY A 236 -7.41 3.55 19.72
N TYR A 237 -6.53 4.40 20.23
CA TYR A 237 -5.11 4.13 20.30
C TYR A 237 -4.84 2.94 21.22
N LEU A 238 -4.02 2.00 20.74
CA LEU A 238 -3.58 0.84 21.51
C LEU A 238 -2.10 1.01 21.89
N PRO A 239 -1.77 1.22 23.18
CA PRO A 239 -0.38 1.25 23.62
C PRO A 239 0.32 -0.08 23.39
N GLY A 240 1.63 -0.04 23.08
CA GLY A 240 2.44 -1.24 22.85
C GLY A 240 2.47 -1.73 21.41
N PHE A 241 1.79 -1.03 20.49
CA PHE A 241 1.89 -1.30 19.06
C PHE A 241 2.64 -0.14 18.37
N SER A 242 3.80 -0.43 17.78
CA SER A 242 4.66 0.60 17.19
C SER A 242 4.12 1.15 15.86
N LEU A 243 3.36 0.33 15.11
CA LEU A 243 2.67 0.75 13.90
C LEU A 243 1.19 1.09 14.18
N ALA A 244 0.95 2.05 15.09
CA ALA A 244 -0.38 2.57 15.37
C ALA A 244 -0.51 3.98 14.78
N TYR A 245 -1.34 4.13 13.75
CA TYR A 245 -1.52 5.40 13.03
C TYR A 245 -2.95 5.93 13.19
N PRO A 246 -3.12 7.28 13.31
CA PRO A 246 -4.43 7.90 13.12
C PRO A 246 -4.98 7.57 11.75
N TYR A 247 -6.29 7.30 11.68
CA TYR A 247 -6.92 6.99 10.41
C TYR A 247 -7.64 8.22 9.82
N PHE A 248 -8.03 8.10 8.54
CA PHE A 248 -8.83 9.10 7.82
C PHE A 248 -10.16 9.41 8.51
N LEU A 249 -10.80 8.39 9.11
CA LEU A 249 -12.01 8.56 9.92
C LEU A 249 -11.60 8.91 11.35
N ASP A 250 -12.12 10.04 11.85
CA ASP A 250 -11.82 10.52 13.16
C ASP A 250 -12.18 9.47 14.24
N ASN A 251 -11.33 9.34 15.25
CA ASN A 251 -11.40 8.35 16.35
C ASN A 251 -11.08 6.90 15.99
N LEU A 252 -10.71 6.60 14.72
CA LEU A 252 -10.18 5.29 14.36
C LEU A 252 -8.65 5.33 14.21
N PHE A 253 -8.04 4.19 14.54
CA PHE A 253 -6.60 3.95 14.40
C PHE A 253 -6.37 2.69 13.58
N ILE A 254 -5.30 2.67 12.82
CA ILE A 254 -4.83 1.47 12.14
C ILE A 254 -3.66 0.89 12.92
N ILE A 255 -3.80 -0.36 13.31
CA ILE A 255 -2.75 -1.15 13.98
C ILE A 255 -2.15 -2.08 12.94
N GLY A 256 -1.03 -1.67 12.39
CA GLY A 256 -0.38 -2.36 11.28
C GLY A 256 0.51 -3.52 11.73
N LYS A 257 0.67 -4.50 10.85
CA LYS A 257 1.72 -5.52 10.85
C LYS A 257 2.17 -5.70 9.40
N ILE A 258 3.44 -5.52 9.13
CA ILE A 258 3.98 -5.61 7.76
C ILE A 258 5.08 -6.68 7.72
N VAL A 259 4.97 -7.59 6.75
CA VAL A 259 5.95 -8.65 6.49
C VAL A 259 6.43 -8.57 5.04
N PRO A 260 7.72 -8.80 4.75
CA PRO A 260 8.30 -8.70 3.41
C PRO A 260 8.16 -9.99 2.59
N SER A 261 7.04 -10.72 2.74
CA SER A 261 6.84 -12.06 2.15
C SER A 261 7.05 -12.10 0.64
N GLY A 262 6.44 -11.18 -0.09
CA GLY A 262 6.55 -11.15 -1.55
C GLY A 262 7.97 -10.81 -2.04
N TYR A 263 8.69 -9.95 -1.34
CA TYR A 263 10.10 -9.65 -1.64
C TYR A 263 10.99 -10.87 -1.46
N LEU A 264 10.85 -11.60 -0.35
CA LEU A 264 11.61 -12.83 -0.09
C LEU A 264 11.31 -13.92 -1.10
N LEU A 265 10.03 -14.07 -1.48
CA LEU A 265 9.63 -15.02 -2.52
C LEU A 265 10.16 -14.62 -3.90
N GLN A 266 10.30 -13.32 -4.20
CA GLN A 266 10.97 -12.86 -5.40
C GLN A 266 12.45 -13.25 -5.38
N LEU A 267 13.18 -12.98 -4.30
CA LEU A 267 14.58 -13.39 -4.16
C LEU A 267 14.76 -14.91 -4.34
N LEU A 268 13.88 -15.70 -3.73
CA LEU A 268 13.88 -17.15 -3.86
C LEU A 268 13.65 -17.58 -5.31
N LYS A 269 12.62 -17.00 -5.97
CA LYS A 269 12.29 -17.26 -7.35
C LYS A 269 13.46 -16.96 -8.29
N ASP A 270 14.10 -15.81 -8.12
CA ASP A 270 15.21 -15.37 -8.97
C ASP A 270 16.43 -16.28 -8.81
N ARG A 271 16.70 -16.76 -7.59
CA ARG A 271 17.80 -17.67 -7.29
C ARG A 271 17.61 -19.07 -7.89
N PHE A 272 16.40 -19.65 -7.76
CA PHE A 272 16.15 -21.03 -8.19
C PHE A 272 15.69 -21.14 -9.65
N PHE A 273 14.97 -20.13 -10.17
CA PHE A 273 14.40 -20.19 -11.52
C PHE A 273 14.98 -19.21 -12.51
N ARG A 274 15.98 -18.40 -12.10
CA ARG A 274 16.72 -17.43 -12.94
C ARG A 274 15.77 -16.57 -13.81
N ASN A 275 14.68 -16.09 -13.21
CA ASN A 275 13.63 -15.30 -13.89
C ASN A 275 12.91 -15.99 -15.07
N LYS A 276 13.04 -17.32 -15.22
CA LYS A 276 12.40 -18.07 -16.30
C LYS A 276 10.93 -18.42 -16.06
N LYS A 277 10.41 -18.22 -14.83
CA LYS A 277 9.03 -18.55 -14.44
C LYS A 277 8.28 -17.31 -13.95
N SER A 278 6.98 -17.27 -14.28
CA SER A 278 6.05 -16.33 -13.68
C SER A 278 5.86 -16.63 -12.18
N PHE A 279 5.35 -15.66 -11.42
CA PHE A 279 4.96 -15.91 -10.04
C PHE A 279 3.88 -17.00 -9.90
N LYS A 280 2.97 -17.09 -10.87
CA LYS A 280 1.93 -18.11 -10.89
C LYS A 280 2.55 -19.53 -10.93
N GLU A 281 3.44 -19.76 -11.88
CA GLU A 281 4.12 -21.06 -12.02
C GLU A 281 4.98 -21.38 -10.79
N PHE A 282 5.63 -20.37 -10.20
CA PHE A 282 6.42 -20.53 -8.99
C PHE A 282 5.55 -20.96 -7.80
N PHE A 283 4.40 -20.33 -7.60
CA PHE A 283 3.47 -20.72 -6.53
C PHE A 283 2.85 -22.10 -6.77
N GLU A 284 2.59 -22.50 -8.01
CA GLU A 284 2.12 -23.84 -8.34
C GLU A 284 3.15 -24.91 -7.94
N GLU A 285 4.45 -24.61 -8.09
CA GLU A 285 5.50 -25.55 -7.66
C GLU A 285 5.67 -25.59 -6.15
N ILE A 286 5.61 -24.45 -5.47
CA ILE A 286 5.59 -24.40 -3.99
C ILE A 286 4.38 -25.22 -3.46
N ALA A 287 3.20 -25.05 -4.05
CA ALA A 287 2.01 -25.78 -3.66
C ALA A 287 2.16 -27.30 -3.84
N LYS A 288 2.80 -27.75 -4.94
CA LYS A 288 3.07 -29.18 -5.18
C LYS A 288 4.10 -29.75 -4.18
N ALA A 289 5.07 -28.93 -3.78
CA ALA A 289 6.09 -29.32 -2.81
C ALA A 289 5.61 -29.16 -1.35
N TYR A 290 4.37 -28.66 -1.17
CA TYR A 290 3.83 -28.38 0.15
C TYR A 290 3.66 -29.66 0.98
N ALA A 291 4.31 -29.66 2.12
CA ALA A 291 4.11 -30.60 3.21
C ALA A 291 4.40 -29.87 4.52
N VAL A 292 3.64 -30.16 5.54
CA VAL A 292 3.97 -29.67 6.90
C VAL A 292 5.24 -30.38 7.35
N CYS A 293 6.31 -29.62 7.51
CA CYS A 293 7.63 -30.14 7.90
C CYS A 293 8.24 -29.30 9.03
N ASP A 294 9.24 -29.82 9.73
CA ASP A 294 9.95 -29.10 10.79
C ASP A 294 11.06 -28.21 10.22
N VAL A 295 10.74 -27.43 9.19
CA VAL A 295 11.58 -26.38 8.63
C VAL A 295 10.97 -25.03 8.98
N TYR A 296 11.79 -24.12 9.47
CA TYR A 296 11.40 -22.79 9.92
C TYR A 296 12.25 -21.74 9.22
N PHE A 297 11.68 -20.54 9.02
CA PHE A 297 12.38 -19.42 8.46
C PHE A 297 12.31 -18.21 9.41
N TYR A 298 13.44 -17.67 9.78
CA TYR A 298 13.56 -16.49 10.64
C TYR A 298 14.15 -15.32 9.85
N LEU A 299 13.52 -14.17 9.93
CA LEU A 299 13.88 -12.98 9.16
C LEU A 299 15.08 -12.23 9.73
N ASN A 300 15.30 -12.38 11.02
CA ASN A 300 16.42 -11.78 11.74
C ASN A 300 16.66 -12.51 13.07
N LYS A 301 17.80 -12.22 13.71
CA LYS A 301 18.19 -12.78 15.01
C LYS A 301 17.86 -11.86 16.21
N ILE A 302 17.18 -10.73 15.99
CA ILE A 302 16.97 -9.69 16.99
C ILE A 302 15.60 -9.80 17.63
N GLU A 303 14.56 -9.87 16.81
CA GLU A 303 13.17 -9.82 17.25
C GLU A 303 12.28 -10.69 16.36
N LEU A 304 11.61 -11.66 16.98
CA LEU A 304 10.75 -12.60 16.24
C LEU A 304 9.51 -11.92 15.65
N PHE A 305 8.92 -10.94 16.35
CA PHE A 305 7.63 -10.36 15.99
C PHE A 305 7.58 -8.83 16.16
N SER A 306 8.41 -8.09 15.44
CA SER A 306 8.24 -6.64 15.33
C SER A 306 7.00 -6.26 14.50
N ASP A 307 6.48 -5.05 14.65
CA ASP A 307 5.34 -4.58 13.87
C ASP A 307 5.67 -4.37 12.39
N HIS A 308 6.90 -3.94 12.12
CA HIS A 308 7.49 -3.91 10.80
C HIS A 308 8.70 -4.84 10.79
N ILE A 309 8.53 -6.04 10.26
CA ILE A 309 9.61 -7.04 10.26
C ILE A 309 10.65 -6.64 9.21
N LEU A 310 11.83 -6.29 9.69
CA LEU A 310 13.00 -6.01 8.85
C LEU A 310 13.76 -7.31 8.58
N ILE A 311 14.29 -7.43 7.38
CA ILE A 311 15.13 -8.55 6.98
C ILE A 311 16.58 -8.24 7.41
N ASP A 312 17.21 -9.18 8.11
CA ASP A 312 18.65 -9.13 8.34
C ASP A 312 19.41 -9.11 7.00
N SER A 313 20.49 -8.34 6.93
CA SER A 313 21.28 -8.21 5.70
C SER A 313 21.86 -9.55 5.26
N GLN A 314 22.34 -10.39 6.20
CA GLN A 314 22.87 -11.71 5.89
C GLN A 314 21.79 -12.64 5.34
N VAL A 315 20.56 -12.60 5.90
CA VAL A 315 19.41 -13.37 5.40
C VAL A 315 18.97 -12.87 4.03
N ARG A 316 19.00 -11.56 3.79
CA ARG A 316 18.69 -10.98 2.48
C ARG A 316 19.70 -11.42 1.42
N ASP A 317 20.98 -11.43 1.77
CA ASP A 317 22.06 -11.78 0.84
C ASP A 317 22.17 -13.31 0.64
N ASP A 318 21.79 -14.09 1.67
CA ASP A 318 21.68 -15.55 1.59
C ASP A 318 20.51 -16.09 2.41
N LEU A 319 19.41 -16.45 1.72
CA LEU A 319 18.18 -16.96 2.36
C LEU A 319 18.43 -18.21 3.23
N SER A 320 19.50 -18.99 2.97
CA SER A 320 19.83 -20.15 3.79
C SER A 320 20.19 -19.79 5.24
N LYS A 321 20.62 -18.55 5.47
CA LYS A 321 20.94 -18.02 6.82
C LYS A 321 19.73 -17.81 7.70
N GLY A 322 18.52 -17.75 7.10
CA GLY A 322 17.25 -17.66 7.84
C GLY A 322 16.64 -19.02 8.16
N ILE A 323 17.22 -20.14 7.68
CA ILE A 323 16.62 -21.46 7.79
C ILE A 323 17.08 -22.13 9.10
N PHE A 324 16.10 -22.73 9.79
CA PHE A 324 16.31 -23.63 10.92
C PHE A 324 15.58 -24.95 10.66
N GLY A 325 16.32 -26.05 10.69
CA GLY A 325 15.84 -27.38 10.34
C GLY A 325 16.50 -27.95 9.07
N LYS A 326 16.17 -29.20 8.73
CA LYS A 326 16.75 -29.91 7.59
C LYS A 326 15.85 -29.77 6.36
N LEU A 327 16.43 -29.30 5.26
CA LEU A 327 15.76 -29.21 3.95
C LEU A 327 15.90 -30.52 3.17
N ASP A 328 14.77 -31.04 2.70
CA ASP A 328 14.74 -32.14 1.72
C ASP A 328 14.58 -31.61 0.29
N ASN A 329 13.94 -30.43 0.16
CA ASN A 329 13.70 -29.77 -1.11
C ASN A 329 13.85 -28.25 -0.95
N PRO A 330 14.59 -27.54 -1.84
CA PRO A 330 14.73 -26.09 -1.79
C PRO A 330 13.44 -25.28 -1.80
N LEU A 331 12.35 -25.82 -2.40
CA LEU A 331 11.03 -25.16 -2.39
C LEU A 331 10.40 -25.07 -0.99
N GLN A 332 10.87 -25.88 -0.04
CA GLN A 332 10.46 -25.78 1.37
C GLN A 332 10.85 -24.45 1.99
N ILE A 333 11.89 -23.78 1.48
CA ILE A 333 12.22 -22.41 1.89
C ILE A 333 11.05 -21.45 1.61
N GLY A 334 10.41 -21.58 0.44
CA GLY A 334 9.26 -20.76 0.09
C GLY A 334 8.06 -21.01 1.01
N ILE A 335 7.84 -22.27 1.39
CA ILE A 335 6.79 -22.65 2.36
C ILE A 335 7.11 -22.05 3.72
N ALA A 336 8.34 -22.21 4.21
CA ALA A 336 8.77 -21.69 5.50
C ALA A 336 8.72 -20.14 5.57
N ILE A 337 9.01 -19.42 4.47
CA ILE A 337 8.83 -17.96 4.35
C ILE A 337 7.34 -17.60 4.49
N LEU A 338 6.45 -18.28 3.81
CA LEU A 338 5.00 -18.05 3.92
C LEU A 338 4.49 -18.32 5.33
N GLU A 339 4.87 -19.47 5.90
CA GLU A 339 4.47 -19.85 7.25
C GLU A 339 4.95 -18.84 8.29
N SER A 340 6.21 -18.41 8.24
CA SER A 340 6.74 -17.40 9.18
C SER A 340 5.99 -16.07 9.06
N SER A 341 5.63 -15.67 7.85
CA SER A 341 4.84 -14.47 7.60
C SER A 341 3.44 -14.58 8.22
N TYR A 342 2.79 -15.72 8.07
CA TYR A 342 1.44 -15.95 8.63
C TYR A 342 1.48 -16.23 10.13
N PHE A 343 2.57 -16.78 10.68
CA PHE A 343 2.81 -16.83 12.13
C PHE A 343 2.94 -15.43 12.74
N ALA A 344 3.55 -14.49 12.02
CA ALA A 344 3.58 -13.09 12.45
C ALA A 344 2.15 -12.47 12.52
N PHE A 345 1.26 -12.81 11.58
CA PHE A 345 -0.14 -12.40 11.63
C PHE A 345 -0.92 -13.10 12.75
N TYR A 346 -0.68 -14.40 12.95
CA TYR A 346 -1.28 -15.13 14.08
C TYR A 346 -0.84 -14.54 15.42
N ASN A 347 0.45 -14.20 15.57
CA ASN A 347 0.94 -13.49 16.75
C ASN A 347 0.21 -12.15 16.95
N ARG A 348 -0.03 -11.38 15.88
CA ARG A 348 -0.83 -10.15 15.96
C ARG A 348 -2.26 -10.42 16.48
N ILE A 349 -2.88 -11.49 16.04
CA ILE A 349 -4.21 -11.89 16.53
C ILE A 349 -4.16 -12.18 18.04
N LEU A 350 -3.13 -12.88 18.51
CA LEU A 350 -2.94 -13.15 19.94
C LEU A 350 -2.73 -11.86 20.75
N GLN A 351 -1.92 -10.93 20.25
CA GLN A 351 -1.72 -9.62 20.86
C GLN A 351 -3.03 -8.81 20.94
N LEU A 352 -3.83 -8.79 19.88
CA LEU A 352 -5.13 -8.11 19.89
C LEU A 352 -6.08 -8.73 20.90
N LYS A 353 -6.14 -10.07 20.98
CA LYS A 353 -6.94 -10.77 22.00
C LYS A 353 -6.50 -10.43 23.44
N SER A 354 -5.18 -10.29 23.70
CA SER A 354 -4.68 -9.95 25.03
C SER A 354 -5.13 -8.56 25.51
N VAL A 355 -5.39 -7.65 24.58
CA VAL A 355 -5.98 -6.32 24.84
C VAL A 355 -7.49 -6.27 24.58
N LYS A 356 -8.16 -7.42 24.55
CA LYS A 356 -9.61 -7.58 24.40
C LYS A 356 -10.16 -6.96 23.10
N LYS A 357 -9.42 -7.05 22.01
CA LYS A 357 -9.87 -6.67 20.68
C LYS A 357 -10.14 -7.93 19.84
N ASP A 358 -11.34 -8.01 19.27
CA ASP A 358 -11.77 -9.11 18.41
C ASP A 358 -11.68 -8.73 16.95
N ILE A 359 -11.33 -9.71 16.12
CA ILE A 359 -11.37 -9.59 14.66
C ILE A 359 -12.72 -10.11 14.18
N LEU A 360 -13.47 -9.24 13.51
CA LEU A 360 -14.78 -9.55 12.93
C LEU A 360 -14.65 -10.06 11.50
N ASP A 361 -13.87 -9.35 10.68
CA ASP A 361 -13.68 -9.66 9.27
C ASP A 361 -12.22 -9.45 8.84
N ILE A 362 -11.74 -10.31 7.94
CA ILE A 362 -10.45 -10.14 7.25
C ILE A 362 -10.71 -10.06 5.75
N PHE A 363 -10.45 -8.90 5.19
CA PHE A 363 -10.62 -8.62 3.77
C PHE A 363 -9.28 -8.68 3.05
N VAL A 364 -9.18 -9.51 2.00
CA VAL A 364 -7.94 -9.77 1.26
C VAL A 364 -7.99 -9.12 -0.11
N SER A 365 -6.96 -8.32 -0.43
CA SER A 365 -6.75 -7.65 -1.71
C SER A 365 -5.28 -7.69 -2.13
N GLY A 366 -4.95 -7.13 -3.29
CA GLY A 366 -3.58 -7.01 -3.78
C GLY A 366 -3.21 -8.07 -4.82
N SER A 367 -1.95 -8.02 -5.27
CA SER A 367 -1.49 -8.76 -6.46
C SER A 367 -1.59 -10.29 -6.34
N ASN A 368 -1.48 -10.84 -5.13
CA ASN A 368 -1.52 -12.29 -4.87
C ASN A 368 -2.84 -12.74 -4.26
N SER A 369 -3.86 -11.86 -4.16
CA SER A 369 -5.14 -12.17 -3.51
C SER A 369 -5.94 -13.27 -4.22
N ASP A 370 -5.70 -13.52 -5.50
CA ASP A 370 -6.35 -14.56 -6.28
C ASP A 370 -5.75 -15.96 -6.09
N ASN A 371 -4.62 -16.08 -5.39
CA ASN A 371 -3.94 -17.36 -5.21
C ASN A 371 -4.61 -18.17 -4.08
N LEU A 372 -5.33 -19.23 -4.47
CA LEU A 372 -6.09 -20.08 -3.55
C LEU A 372 -5.19 -20.72 -2.49
N PHE A 373 -4.05 -21.30 -2.90
CA PHE A 373 -3.11 -21.96 -1.99
C PHE A 373 -2.60 -20.99 -0.90
N LEU A 374 -2.21 -19.76 -1.27
CA LEU A 374 -1.74 -18.77 -0.30
C LEU A 374 -2.85 -18.38 0.69
N ASN A 375 -4.07 -18.23 0.21
CA ASN A 375 -5.19 -17.84 1.06
C ASN A 375 -5.60 -18.99 2.00
N GLU A 376 -5.67 -20.24 1.51
CA GLU A 376 -5.97 -21.42 2.34
C GLU A 376 -4.88 -21.63 3.42
N LEU A 377 -3.61 -21.55 3.03
CA LEU A 377 -2.50 -21.66 3.98
C LEU A 377 -2.59 -20.57 5.07
N LYS A 378 -2.84 -19.33 4.66
CA LYS A 378 -3.03 -18.20 5.58
C LYS A 378 -4.22 -18.43 6.51
N ALA A 379 -5.40 -18.74 5.97
CA ALA A 379 -6.60 -18.98 6.77
C ALA A 379 -6.38 -20.06 7.81
N ASN A 380 -5.75 -21.17 7.41
CA ASN A 380 -5.45 -22.29 8.30
C ASN A 380 -4.43 -21.92 9.39
N ILE A 381 -3.38 -21.17 9.06
CA ILE A 381 -2.38 -20.75 10.06
C ILE A 381 -2.99 -19.76 11.06
N ILE A 382 -3.72 -18.76 10.59
CA ILE A 382 -4.27 -17.74 11.49
C ILE A 382 -5.57 -18.14 12.20
N GLY A 383 -6.21 -19.25 11.77
CA GLY A 383 -7.46 -19.75 12.34
C GLY A 383 -8.63 -18.78 12.14
N ARG A 384 -8.71 -18.16 10.97
CA ARG A 384 -9.76 -17.18 10.60
C ARG A 384 -10.13 -17.32 9.13
N ASP A 385 -11.42 -17.12 8.86
CA ASP A 385 -11.94 -17.03 7.50
C ASP A 385 -11.45 -15.75 6.82
N LEU A 386 -11.27 -15.82 5.49
CA LEU A 386 -10.83 -14.70 4.66
C LEU A 386 -11.89 -14.39 3.61
N LYS A 387 -12.22 -13.11 3.44
CA LYS A 387 -13.10 -12.62 2.36
C LYS A 387 -12.23 -12.01 1.26
N VAL A 388 -12.18 -12.62 0.10
CA VAL A 388 -11.34 -12.20 -1.03
C VAL A 388 -12.14 -11.34 -1.99
N PHE A 389 -11.64 -10.14 -2.31
CA PHE A 389 -12.28 -9.25 -3.27
C PHE A 389 -12.25 -9.80 -4.70
N GLU A 390 -13.29 -9.52 -5.48
CA GLU A 390 -13.34 -9.79 -6.92
C GLU A 390 -12.34 -8.91 -7.67
N PHE A 391 -12.27 -7.63 -7.31
CA PHE A 391 -11.30 -6.69 -7.88
C PHE A 391 -10.13 -6.47 -6.93
N LYS A 392 -8.93 -6.84 -7.38
CA LYS A 392 -7.72 -6.91 -6.54
C LYS A 392 -7.17 -5.54 -6.08
N HIS A 393 -7.49 -4.45 -6.80
CA HIS A 393 -6.98 -3.11 -6.50
C HIS A 393 -7.94 -2.34 -5.59
N SER A 394 -7.84 -2.57 -4.29
CA SER A 394 -8.70 -1.90 -3.29
C SER A 394 -8.48 -0.39 -3.25
N GLU A 395 -7.28 0.13 -3.59
CA GLU A 395 -7.03 1.57 -3.74
C GLU A 395 -7.95 2.22 -4.78
N ILE A 396 -8.21 1.54 -5.87
CA ILE A 396 -9.12 2.01 -6.93
C ILE A 396 -10.58 2.06 -6.43
N ILE A 397 -10.99 1.04 -5.68
CA ILE A 397 -12.31 1.00 -5.05
C ILE A 397 -12.44 2.10 -3.99
N GLY A 398 -11.39 2.30 -3.17
CA GLY A 398 -11.35 3.37 -2.17
C GLY A 398 -11.49 4.77 -2.76
N ASN A 399 -10.78 5.04 -3.85
CA ASN A 399 -10.89 6.30 -4.59
C ASN A 399 -12.34 6.54 -5.08
N ALA A 400 -12.97 5.50 -5.64
CA ALA A 400 -14.35 5.58 -6.12
C ALA A 400 -15.35 5.80 -4.96
N ILE A 401 -15.16 5.11 -3.82
CA ILE A 401 -15.98 5.28 -2.61
C ILE A 401 -15.94 6.74 -2.13
N LEU A 402 -14.73 7.33 -2.04
CA LEU A 402 -14.55 8.72 -1.64
C LEU A 402 -15.27 9.69 -2.58
N ALA A 403 -15.15 9.47 -3.89
CA ALA A 403 -15.81 10.28 -4.90
C ALA A 403 -17.34 10.16 -4.84
N PHE A 404 -17.88 8.96 -4.77
CA PHE A 404 -19.33 8.74 -4.66
C PHE A 404 -19.90 9.36 -3.38
N HIS A 405 -19.21 9.27 -2.28
CA HIS A 405 -19.63 9.90 -1.03
C HIS A 405 -19.61 11.43 -1.14
N TYR A 406 -18.54 12.02 -1.72
CA TYR A 406 -18.46 13.46 -1.95
C TYR A 406 -19.62 13.96 -2.83
N LEU A 407 -19.93 13.26 -3.89
CA LEU A 407 -20.98 13.58 -4.85
C LEU A 407 -22.39 13.26 -4.33
N ARG A 408 -22.51 12.79 -3.09
CA ARG A 408 -23.76 12.40 -2.43
C ARG A 408 -24.55 11.29 -3.15
N GLU A 409 -23.86 10.47 -3.91
CA GLU A 409 -24.45 9.25 -4.51
C GLU A 409 -24.77 8.22 -3.41
N PHE A 410 -23.99 8.23 -2.31
CA PHE A 410 -24.25 7.46 -1.10
C PHE A 410 -24.11 8.31 0.16
N ASP A 411 -24.99 8.09 1.13
CA ASP A 411 -25.02 8.84 2.40
C ASP A 411 -23.80 8.58 3.30
N SER A 412 -23.11 7.45 3.10
CA SER A 412 -21.91 7.09 3.86
C SER A 412 -20.92 6.27 3.03
N LEU A 413 -19.64 6.31 3.43
CA LEU A 413 -18.57 5.50 2.83
C LEU A 413 -18.89 4.00 2.94
N LYS A 414 -19.46 3.57 4.07
CA LYS A 414 -19.87 2.18 4.30
C LYS A 414 -20.92 1.73 3.29
N LYS A 415 -21.98 2.52 3.05
CA LYS A 415 -23.00 2.21 2.04
C LYS A 415 -22.42 2.14 0.63
N ALA A 416 -21.49 3.04 0.28
CA ALA A 416 -20.78 2.99 -0.99
C ALA A 416 -19.98 1.69 -1.11
N PHE A 417 -19.22 1.32 -0.08
CA PHE A 417 -18.47 0.07 -0.03
C PHE A 417 -19.38 -1.16 -0.22
N GLU A 418 -20.44 -1.28 0.57
CA GLU A 418 -21.40 -2.40 0.50
C GLU A 418 -22.03 -2.56 -0.89
N LYS A 419 -22.16 -1.45 -1.62
CA LYS A 419 -22.73 -1.47 -2.95
C LYS A 419 -21.74 -1.86 -4.06
N ILE A 420 -20.51 -1.34 -4.01
CA ILE A 420 -19.57 -1.47 -5.13
C ILE A 420 -18.47 -2.50 -4.90
N ALA A 421 -18.11 -2.79 -3.65
CA ALA A 421 -17.13 -3.82 -3.33
C ALA A 421 -17.78 -5.21 -3.40
N LYS A 422 -17.26 -6.05 -4.29
CA LYS A 422 -17.74 -7.42 -4.46
C LYS A 422 -16.69 -8.39 -3.99
N PHE A 423 -17.15 -9.47 -3.36
CA PHE A 423 -16.30 -10.58 -2.96
C PHE A 423 -16.39 -11.71 -4.00
N LYS A 424 -15.23 -12.22 -4.40
CA LYS A 424 -15.11 -13.37 -5.29
C LYS A 424 -15.43 -14.66 -4.55
N GLN A 425 -14.92 -14.78 -3.29
CA GLN A 425 -15.07 -15.98 -2.49
C GLN A 425 -14.77 -15.70 -1.00
N VAL A 426 -15.24 -16.63 -0.18
CA VAL A 426 -14.84 -16.76 1.23
C VAL A 426 -13.97 -18.01 1.35
N ILE A 427 -12.79 -17.88 1.94
CA ILE A 427 -11.89 -18.99 2.26
C ILE A 427 -12.10 -19.34 3.72
N TYR A 428 -12.66 -20.50 3.98
CA TYR A 428 -12.87 -21.01 5.33
C TYR A 428 -11.60 -21.69 5.83
N PHE A 429 -11.22 -21.43 7.08
CA PHE A 429 -10.13 -22.19 7.69
C PHE A 429 -10.60 -23.58 8.10
N ASN A 430 -9.69 -24.55 8.07
CA ASN A 430 -9.93 -25.91 8.54
C ASN A 430 -9.39 -26.06 9.97
N ALA A 431 -10.27 -26.33 10.94
CA ALA A 431 -9.91 -26.41 12.35
C ALA A 431 -8.86 -27.51 12.65
N SER A 432 -8.93 -28.64 11.96
CA SER A 432 -7.96 -29.73 12.15
C SER A 432 -6.58 -29.34 11.65
N VAL A 433 -6.51 -28.64 10.48
CA VAL A 433 -5.26 -28.14 9.93
C VAL A 433 -4.72 -26.99 10.79
N HIS A 434 -5.60 -26.13 11.30
CA HIS A 434 -5.22 -25.07 12.23
C HIS A 434 -4.51 -25.63 13.48
N ASN A 435 -5.05 -26.69 14.06
CA ASN A 435 -4.44 -27.33 15.24
C ASN A 435 -3.00 -27.82 14.97
N ILE A 436 -2.75 -28.39 13.78
CA ILE A 436 -1.38 -28.76 13.37
C ILE A 436 -0.47 -27.54 13.33
N TYR A 437 -0.97 -26.42 12.80
CA TYR A 437 -0.22 -25.15 12.74
C TYR A 437 -0.02 -24.49 14.10
N LEU A 438 -0.91 -24.70 15.08
CA LEU A 438 -0.69 -24.27 16.46
C LEU A 438 0.51 -24.97 17.09
N GLU A 439 0.65 -26.28 16.89
CA GLU A 439 1.81 -27.02 17.35
C GLU A 439 3.10 -26.52 16.67
N LYS A 440 3.04 -26.34 15.34
CA LYS A 440 4.17 -25.81 14.58
C LYS A 440 4.54 -24.38 15.00
N TYR A 441 3.56 -23.51 15.26
CA TYR A 441 3.79 -22.15 15.78
C TYR A 441 4.49 -22.17 17.14
N ASN A 442 4.08 -23.06 18.06
CA ASN A 442 4.73 -23.19 19.36
C ASN A 442 6.20 -23.62 19.22
N LYS A 443 6.49 -24.57 18.33
CA LYS A 443 7.86 -24.97 17.99
C LYS A 443 8.64 -23.80 17.34
N TYR A 444 8.01 -23.03 16.44
CA TYR A 444 8.60 -21.85 15.80
C TYR A 444 9.05 -20.84 16.84
N VAL A 445 8.21 -20.54 17.83
CA VAL A 445 8.54 -19.61 18.92
C VAL A 445 9.64 -20.17 19.82
N SER A 446 9.55 -21.44 20.22
CA SER A 446 10.54 -22.05 21.13
C SER A 446 11.93 -22.22 20.48
N ASN A 447 11.98 -22.48 19.17
CA ASN A 447 13.24 -22.67 18.45
C ASN A 447 13.95 -21.35 18.11
N PHE A 448 13.30 -20.19 18.29
CA PHE A 448 13.91 -18.91 17.94
C PHE A 448 15.20 -18.65 18.71
N ASN A 449 15.24 -18.92 20.00
CA ASN A 449 16.44 -18.74 20.81
C ASN A 449 17.58 -19.65 20.33
N LEU A 450 17.27 -20.91 19.97
CA LEU A 450 18.27 -21.85 19.41
C LEU A 450 18.81 -21.36 18.06
N PHE A 451 17.97 -20.73 17.25
CA PHE A 451 18.37 -20.11 15.99
C PHE A 451 19.26 -18.89 16.20
N VAL A 452 18.96 -18.06 17.21
CA VAL A 452 19.78 -16.87 17.54
C VAL A 452 21.20 -17.28 17.97
N ASP A 453 21.33 -18.37 18.72
CA ASP A 453 22.59 -18.89 19.25
C ASP A 453 23.42 -19.69 18.21
N SER A 454 22.83 -20.05 17.06
CA SER A 454 23.49 -20.80 15.99
C SER A 454 24.13 -19.85 14.95
#